data_41d38a598b2e4f76dc79ab47f66264bd
#
_entry.id   41d38a598b2e4f76dc79ab47f66264bd
#
_cell.length_a   1.000
_cell.length_b   1.000
_cell.length_c   1.000
_cell.angle_alpha   90.00
_cell.angle_beta   90.00
_cell.angle_gamma   90.00
#
_symmetry.space_group_name_H-M   'P 1'
#
loop_
_entity.id
_entity.type
_entity.pdbx_description
1 polymer ?
#
loop_
_entity_poly.entity_id
_entity_poly.type
_entity_poly.pdbx_seq_one_letter_code
_entity_poly.pdbx_strand_id
1 'polypeptide(L)'
;YTRSDTLSLHDALPIFLPKPLDPRLLTTVAPAVARAAISSGVARKEITDWEQYNEKLNRLMGYDSKLMRRFSELAKANPRRVVFGEGNTDNMLLAAVEACREGVCVPVLLGNEEMIEKRAGRLGVSLDGIEIVNIRHDRESERRSRYATMLAEKRGRDGYTRREALEKMFDRNYFGMMMVEAGDADAFVAGTYSNNSEVTSIARDVIGIRPDYSHFATMHIMNTKR
;
A
#
# COMPACT_ATOMS: atom_id res chain seq x y z
N TYR A 1 -23.45 -29.30 28.06
CA TYR A 1 -22.63 -28.05 27.90
C TYR A 1 -22.96 -27.47 26.56
N THR A 2 -23.98 -26.64 26.52
CA THR A 2 -24.36 -25.83 25.34
C THR A 2 -23.47 -24.59 25.31
N ARG A 3 -22.56 -24.52 24.34
CA ARG A 3 -21.84 -23.34 23.99
C ARG A 3 -22.86 -22.32 23.42
N SER A 4 -23.21 -21.33 24.20
CA SER A 4 -23.93 -20.17 23.70
C SER A 4 -22.98 -19.35 22.81
N ASP A 5 -23.10 -19.52 21.51
CA ASP A 5 -22.56 -18.60 20.56
C ASP A 5 -23.33 -17.28 20.68
N THR A 6 -22.92 -16.44 21.64
CA THR A 6 -23.28 -15.04 21.64
C THR A 6 -22.54 -14.39 20.48
N LEU A 7 -23.18 -14.38 19.30
CA LEU A 7 -22.80 -13.49 18.23
C LEU A 7 -22.67 -12.09 18.83
N SER A 8 -21.45 -11.59 18.88
CA SER A 8 -21.18 -10.24 19.32
C SER A 8 -22.02 -9.30 18.45
N LEU A 9 -22.70 -8.33 19.04
CA LEU A 9 -23.43 -7.30 18.30
C LEU A 9 -22.54 -6.60 17.26
N HIS A 10 -21.22 -6.66 17.41
CA HIS A 10 -20.23 -6.17 16.47
C HIS A 10 -20.16 -7.00 15.17
N ASP A 11 -20.51 -8.27 15.19
CA ASP A 11 -20.47 -9.14 14.00
C ASP A 11 -21.77 -9.10 13.20
N ALA A 12 -22.87 -8.66 13.83
CA ALA A 12 -24.21 -8.62 13.23
C ALA A 12 -24.56 -7.33 12.48
N LEU A 13 -23.82 -6.21 12.70
CA LEU A 13 -24.13 -4.89 12.14
C LEU A 13 -22.90 -4.14 11.58
N PRO A 14 -22.11 -4.72 10.66
CA PRO A 14 -20.97 -4.00 10.10
C PRO A 14 -21.36 -2.84 9.17
N ILE A 15 -22.63 -2.74 8.78
CA ILE A 15 -23.12 -1.81 7.75
C ILE A 15 -23.62 -0.47 8.35
N PHE A 16 -24.07 -0.46 9.59
CA PHE A 16 -24.75 0.72 10.18
C PHE A 16 -23.98 1.46 11.28
N LEU A 17 -22.99 0.83 11.90
CA LEU A 17 -22.20 1.45 12.95
C LEU A 17 -20.71 1.37 12.62
N PRO A 18 -20.07 2.49 12.31
CA PRO A 18 -18.61 2.51 12.09
C PRO A 18 -17.90 2.14 13.40
N LYS A 19 -16.74 1.48 13.28
CA LYS A 19 -15.94 1.11 14.45
C LYS A 19 -15.55 2.39 15.22
N PRO A 20 -15.53 2.38 16.56
CA PRO A 20 -15.27 3.57 17.39
C PRO A 20 -13.94 4.28 17.08
N LEU A 21 -12.98 3.55 16.53
CA LEU A 21 -11.66 4.08 16.16
C LEU A 21 -11.51 4.34 14.64
N ASP A 22 -12.63 4.33 13.89
CA ASP A 22 -12.58 4.69 12.46
C ASP A 22 -12.20 6.18 12.33
N PRO A 23 -11.06 6.49 11.71
CA PRO A 23 -10.58 7.86 11.60
C PRO A 23 -11.54 8.78 10.82
N ARG A 24 -12.37 8.23 9.95
CA ARG A 24 -13.37 8.98 9.18
C ARG A 24 -14.47 9.57 10.05
N LEU A 25 -14.72 9.00 11.25
CA LEU A 25 -15.74 9.49 12.16
C LEU A 25 -15.52 10.95 12.55
N LEU A 26 -14.29 11.30 12.90
CA LEU A 26 -13.98 12.63 13.38
C LEU A 26 -14.18 13.69 12.28
N THR A 27 -13.80 13.39 11.05
CA THR A 27 -13.89 14.33 9.92
C THR A 27 -15.25 14.36 9.24
N THR A 28 -16.09 13.33 9.44
CA THR A 28 -17.43 13.26 8.85
C THR A 28 -18.52 13.61 9.85
N VAL A 29 -18.52 12.97 11.03
CA VAL A 29 -19.58 13.12 12.02
C VAL A 29 -19.47 14.44 12.77
N ALA A 30 -18.27 14.86 13.20
CA ALA A 30 -18.12 16.09 13.95
C ALA A 30 -18.56 17.35 13.15
N PRO A 31 -18.22 17.53 11.87
CA PRO A 31 -18.74 18.63 11.06
C PRO A 31 -20.25 18.55 10.84
N ALA A 32 -20.80 17.35 10.65
CA ALA A 32 -22.25 17.16 10.46
C ALA A 32 -23.04 17.55 11.72
N VAL A 33 -22.58 17.12 12.89
CA VAL A 33 -23.18 17.50 14.19
C VAL A 33 -23.06 19.01 14.44
N ALA A 34 -21.90 19.61 14.15
CA ALA A 34 -21.69 21.03 14.30
C ALA A 34 -22.63 21.85 13.40
N ARG A 35 -22.83 21.45 12.14
CA ARG A 35 -23.78 22.09 11.21
C ARG A 35 -25.21 21.95 11.70
N ALA A 36 -25.62 20.79 12.18
CA ALA A 36 -26.94 20.56 12.74
C ALA A 36 -27.18 21.44 13.98
N ALA A 37 -26.21 21.58 14.89
CA ALA A 37 -26.29 22.42 16.04
C ALA A 37 -26.44 23.91 15.70
N ILE A 38 -25.72 24.38 14.68
CA ILE A 38 -25.84 25.76 14.18
C ILE A 38 -27.24 26.00 13.59
N SER A 39 -27.70 25.08 12.72
CA SER A 39 -29.00 25.21 12.05
C SER A 39 -30.19 25.14 13.00
N SER A 40 -30.06 24.41 14.10
CA SER A 40 -31.09 24.32 15.15
C SER A 40 -31.01 25.42 16.22
N GLY A 41 -30.03 26.34 16.15
CA GLY A 41 -29.86 27.45 17.07
C GLY A 41 -29.35 27.06 18.46
N VAL A 42 -28.91 25.81 18.68
CA VAL A 42 -28.38 25.35 19.97
C VAL A 42 -26.86 25.50 20.11
N ALA A 43 -26.19 25.89 19.03
CA ALA A 43 -24.74 26.08 19.02
C ALA A 43 -24.36 27.29 19.94
N ARG A 44 -23.41 27.07 20.84
CA ARG A 44 -22.85 28.13 21.69
C ARG A 44 -21.91 29.09 20.96
N LYS A 45 -21.30 28.61 19.86
CA LYS A 45 -20.43 29.35 18.94
C LYS A 45 -20.69 28.90 17.53
N GLU A 46 -20.79 29.86 16.62
CA GLU A 46 -20.85 29.57 15.20
C GLU A 46 -19.45 29.29 14.62
N ILE A 47 -19.37 28.35 13.71
CA ILE A 47 -18.17 28.09 12.96
C ILE A 47 -18.27 28.87 11.66
N THR A 48 -17.50 29.94 11.54
CA THR A 48 -17.47 30.81 10.37
C THR A 48 -16.50 30.26 9.28
N ASP A 49 -15.42 29.60 9.71
CA ASP A 49 -14.42 29.03 8.84
C ASP A 49 -14.41 27.50 8.98
N TRP A 50 -15.08 26.83 8.04
CA TRP A 50 -15.19 25.37 7.99
C TRP A 50 -13.90 24.69 7.54
N GLU A 51 -13.08 25.39 6.77
CA GLU A 51 -11.78 24.87 6.31
C GLU A 51 -10.81 24.78 7.49
N GLN A 52 -10.70 25.86 8.27
CA GLN A 52 -9.90 25.88 9.49
C GLN A 52 -10.42 24.88 10.53
N TYR A 53 -11.74 24.69 10.64
CA TYR A 53 -12.32 23.68 11.52
C TYR A 53 -11.94 22.26 11.10
N ASN A 54 -12.03 21.93 9.82
CA ASN A 54 -11.62 20.62 9.29
C ASN A 54 -10.12 20.39 9.44
N GLU A 55 -9.29 21.40 9.21
CA GLU A 55 -7.86 21.31 9.48
C GLU A 55 -7.58 21.00 10.97
N LYS A 56 -8.30 21.62 11.88
CA LYS A 56 -8.16 21.33 13.31
C LYS A 56 -8.53 19.88 13.64
N LEU A 57 -9.59 19.34 13.04
CA LEU A 57 -9.98 17.93 13.20
C LEU A 57 -8.91 16.98 12.64
N ASN A 58 -8.37 17.28 11.47
CA ASN A 58 -7.28 16.51 10.85
C ASN A 58 -6.01 16.54 11.72
N ARG A 59 -5.69 17.68 12.36
CA ARG A 59 -4.58 17.77 13.34
C ARG A 59 -4.79 16.85 14.54
N LEU A 60 -6.01 16.80 15.06
CA LEU A 60 -6.35 15.92 16.18
C LEU A 60 -6.18 14.44 15.85
N MET A 61 -6.38 14.06 14.60
CA MET A 61 -6.15 12.69 14.13
C MET A 61 -4.69 12.35 13.88
N GLY A 62 -3.80 13.33 13.90
CA GLY A 62 -2.37 13.13 13.61
C GLY A 62 -2.07 12.98 12.12
N TYR A 63 -3.03 13.23 11.23
CA TYR A 63 -2.82 13.25 9.78
C TYR A 63 -2.17 14.55 9.28
N ASP A 64 -2.07 15.57 10.12
CA ASP A 64 -1.52 16.88 9.74
C ASP A 64 -0.03 16.98 10.05
N SER A 65 0.75 16.07 9.50
CA SER A 65 2.16 16.36 9.31
C SER A 65 2.26 17.15 8.00
N LYS A 66 2.70 18.40 8.05
CA LYS A 66 3.04 19.22 6.87
C LYS A 66 3.92 18.43 5.90
N LEU A 67 4.75 17.53 6.44
CA LEU A 67 5.61 16.64 5.69
C LEU A 67 4.82 15.61 4.87
N MET A 68 3.84 14.93 5.48
CA MET A 68 3.02 13.92 4.78
C MET A 68 2.14 14.56 3.72
N ARG A 69 1.55 15.73 4.00
CA ARG A 69 0.79 16.49 3.01
C ARG A 69 1.66 16.86 1.82
N ARG A 70 2.85 17.40 2.06
CA ARG A 70 3.80 17.73 1.00
C ARG A 70 4.21 16.50 0.17
N PHE A 71 4.42 15.35 0.81
CA PHE A 71 4.72 14.10 0.10
C PHE A 71 3.53 13.65 -0.76
N SER A 72 2.31 13.71 -0.23
CA SER A 72 1.11 13.38 -1.00
C SER A 72 0.92 14.33 -2.20
N GLU A 73 1.11 15.64 -2.01
CA GLU A 73 1.02 16.62 -3.11
C GLU A 73 2.08 16.34 -4.20
N LEU A 74 3.32 16.05 -3.82
CA LEU A 74 4.38 15.70 -4.76
C LEU A 74 4.09 14.39 -5.50
N ALA A 75 3.58 13.39 -4.80
CA ALA A 75 3.21 12.11 -5.39
C ALA A 75 2.06 12.26 -6.39
N LYS A 76 1.02 13.02 -6.02
CA LYS A 76 -0.13 13.33 -6.91
C LYS A 76 0.24 14.13 -8.14
N ALA A 77 1.26 15.00 -8.04
CA ALA A 77 1.75 15.77 -9.19
C ALA A 77 2.45 14.89 -10.23
N ASN A 78 3.02 13.75 -9.83
CA ASN A 78 3.70 12.81 -10.72
C ASN A 78 3.55 11.38 -10.18
N PRO A 79 2.36 10.75 -10.34
CA PRO A 79 2.11 9.42 -9.83
C PRO A 79 3.07 8.40 -10.44
N ARG A 80 3.74 7.66 -9.60
CA ARG A 80 4.71 6.63 -9.98
C ARG A 80 4.07 5.25 -9.96
N ARG A 81 4.59 4.37 -10.81
CA ARG A 81 4.17 2.98 -10.87
C ARG A 81 4.83 2.19 -9.72
N VAL A 82 4.01 1.76 -8.77
CA VAL A 82 4.48 1.12 -7.53
C VAL A 82 3.99 -0.32 -7.48
N VAL A 83 4.93 -1.25 -7.32
CA VAL A 83 4.65 -2.68 -7.21
C VAL A 83 4.46 -3.06 -5.75
N PHE A 84 3.34 -3.69 -5.44
CA PHE A 84 3.00 -4.23 -4.13
C PHE A 84 3.21 -5.75 -4.14
N GLY A 85 4.25 -6.22 -3.47
CA GLY A 85 4.72 -7.61 -3.55
C GLY A 85 3.78 -8.65 -2.93
N GLU A 86 2.91 -8.24 -2.00
CA GLU A 86 2.05 -9.14 -1.23
C GLU A 86 0.56 -8.87 -1.49
N GLY A 87 0.18 -8.72 -2.78
CA GLY A 87 -1.17 -8.37 -3.22
C GLY A 87 -2.29 -9.33 -2.76
N ASN A 88 -1.92 -10.55 -2.39
CA ASN A 88 -2.86 -11.54 -1.83
C ASN A 88 -3.30 -11.24 -0.39
N THR A 89 -2.86 -10.15 0.24
CA THR A 89 -3.16 -9.83 1.63
C THR A 89 -4.13 -8.67 1.73
N ASP A 90 -5.03 -8.72 2.72
CA ASP A 90 -6.08 -7.70 2.87
C ASP A 90 -5.49 -6.31 3.10
N ASN A 91 -4.46 -6.20 3.94
CA ASN A 91 -3.83 -4.91 4.26
C ASN A 91 -3.15 -4.28 3.04
N MET A 92 -2.42 -5.09 2.25
CA MET A 92 -1.73 -4.60 1.06
C MET A 92 -2.71 -4.22 -0.04
N LEU A 93 -3.77 -5.02 -0.20
CA LEU A 93 -4.85 -4.74 -1.13
C LEU A 93 -5.55 -3.41 -0.79
N LEU A 94 -5.94 -3.22 0.47
CA LEU A 94 -6.57 -1.98 0.92
C LEU A 94 -5.64 -0.76 0.76
N ALA A 95 -4.34 -0.92 1.06
CA ALA A 95 -3.35 0.15 0.87
C ALA A 95 -3.19 0.52 -0.61
N ALA A 96 -3.14 -0.46 -1.52
CA ALA A 96 -3.04 -0.21 -2.95
C ALA A 96 -4.29 0.47 -3.51
N VAL A 97 -5.48 0.01 -3.11
CA VAL A 97 -6.76 0.63 -3.50
C VAL A 97 -6.84 2.07 -3.02
N GLU A 98 -6.48 2.34 -1.76
CA GLU A 98 -6.49 3.70 -1.21
C GLU A 98 -5.48 4.60 -1.93
N ALA A 99 -4.25 4.11 -2.17
CA ALA A 99 -3.22 4.86 -2.89
C ALA A 99 -3.64 5.18 -4.35
N CYS A 100 -4.33 4.25 -5.01
CA CYS A 100 -4.92 4.46 -6.33
C CYS A 100 -6.01 5.53 -6.30
N ARG A 101 -6.96 5.40 -5.35
CA ARG A 101 -8.09 6.32 -5.18
C ARG A 101 -7.62 7.74 -4.86
N GLU A 102 -6.60 7.88 -4.05
CA GLU A 102 -5.99 9.17 -3.74
C GLU A 102 -5.11 9.74 -4.86
N GLY A 103 -4.78 8.94 -5.87
CA GLY A 103 -3.93 9.35 -6.99
C GLY A 103 -2.46 9.54 -6.62
N VAL A 104 -1.99 8.92 -5.53
CA VAL A 104 -0.59 9.03 -5.09
C VAL A 104 0.35 8.10 -5.85
N CYS A 105 -0.16 7.02 -6.43
CA CYS A 105 0.60 6.13 -7.30
C CYS A 105 -0.29 5.36 -8.28
N VAL A 106 0.33 4.70 -9.24
CA VAL A 106 -0.29 3.69 -10.11
C VAL A 106 0.11 2.33 -9.57
N PRO A 107 -0.77 1.63 -8.83
CA PRO A 107 -0.40 0.39 -8.17
C PRO A 107 -0.39 -0.81 -9.12
N VAL A 108 0.56 -1.71 -8.88
CA VAL A 108 0.65 -3.04 -9.48
C VAL A 108 0.67 -4.07 -8.36
N LEU A 109 -0.31 -4.96 -8.30
CA LEU A 109 -0.39 -6.00 -7.29
C LEU A 109 0.23 -7.29 -7.81
N LEU A 110 1.24 -7.82 -7.12
CA LEU A 110 1.75 -9.16 -7.40
C LEU A 110 0.94 -10.20 -6.62
N GLY A 111 0.28 -11.11 -7.35
CA GLY A 111 -0.47 -12.16 -6.70
C GLY A 111 -1.34 -12.97 -7.65
N ASN A 112 -2.11 -13.88 -7.07
CA ASN A 112 -3.11 -14.65 -7.82
C ASN A 112 -4.34 -13.80 -8.08
N GLU A 113 -4.71 -13.63 -9.34
CA GLU A 113 -5.78 -12.76 -9.82
C GLU A 113 -7.12 -13.13 -9.18
N GLU A 114 -7.51 -14.40 -9.24
CA GLU A 114 -8.77 -14.89 -8.68
C GLU A 114 -8.86 -14.68 -7.15
N MET A 115 -7.73 -14.87 -6.45
CA MET A 115 -7.67 -14.64 -5.01
C MET A 115 -7.80 -13.15 -4.66
N ILE A 116 -7.17 -12.27 -5.42
CA ILE A 116 -7.24 -10.82 -5.23
C ILE A 116 -8.66 -10.33 -5.50
N GLU A 117 -9.27 -10.73 -6.61
CA GLU A 117 -10.66 -10.39 -6.97
C GLU A 117 -11.66 -10.86 -5.91
N LYS A 118 -11.54 -12.12 -5.46
CA LYS A 118 -12.39 -12.66 -4.39
C LYS A 118 -12.24 -11.88 -3.08
N ARG A 119 -11.02 -11.45 -2.73
CA ARG A 119 -10.77 -10.64 -1.53
C ARG A 119 -11.33 -9.23 -1.69
N ALA A 120 -11.12 -8.59 -2.84
CA ALA A 120 -11.68 -7.29 -3.15
C ALA A 120 -13.21 -7.29 -3.04
N GLY A 121 -13.87 -8.32 -3.59
CA GLY A 121 -15.32 -8.49 -3.46
C GLY A 121 -15.78 -8.66 -2.01
N ARG A 122 -15.03 -9.43 -1.19
CA ARG A 122 -15.32 -9.59 0.24
C ARG A 122 -15.14 -8.28 1.02
N LEU A 123 -14.14 -7.49 0.66
CA LEU A 123 -13.84 -6.21 1.30
C LEU A 123 -14.70 -5.06 0.76
N GLY A 124 -15.45 -5.29 -0.32
CA GLY A 124 -16.30 -4.27 -0.95
C GLY A 124 -15.50 -3.15 -1.61
N VAL A 125 -14.31 -3.44 -2.13
CA VAL A 125 -13.44 -2.45 -2.79
C VAL A 125 -13.33 -2.74 -4.29
N SER A 126 -13.23 -1.66 -5.11
CA SER A 126 -12.98 -1.77 -6.54
C SER A 126 -11.48 -1.89 -6.83
N LEU A 127 -11.15 -2.64 -7.87
CA LEU A 127 -9.81 -2.80 -8.43
C LEU A 127 -9.57 -1.93 -9.67
N ASP A 128 -10.48 -0.99 -9.96
CA ASP A 128 -10.36 -0.11 -11.11
C ASP A 128 -9.05 0.69 -11.09
N GLY A 129 -8.30 0.65 -12.18
CA GLY A 129 -7.01 1.32 -12.30
C GLY A 129 -5.84 0.59 -11.63
N ILE A 130 -6.03 -0.63 -11.13
CA ILE A 130 -5.00 -1.46 -10.51
C ILE A 130 -4.65 -2.62 -11.44
N GLU A 131 -3.37 -2.73 -11.81
CA GLU A 131 -2.88 -3.88 -12.55
C GLU A 131 -2.59 -5.04 -11.60
N ILE A 132 -3.00 -6.25 -11.98
CA ILE A 132 -2.68 -7.47 -11.24
C ILE A 132 -1.73 -8.31 -12.10
N VAL A 133 -0.61 -8.68 -11.53
CA VAL A 133 0.41 -9.52 -12.17
C VAL A 133 0.53 -10.83 -11.42
N ASN A 134 0.07 -11.91 -12.04
CA ASN A 134 0.30 -13.26 -11.55
C ASN A 134 1.59 -13.81 -12.15
N ILE A 135 2.66 -13.74 -11.39
CA ILE A 135 4.01 -14.17 -11.82
C ILE A 135 4.09 -15.63 -12.24
N ARG A 136 3.12 -16.47 -11.89
CA ARG A 136 3.07 -17.89 -12.26
C ARG A 136 2.28 -18.16 -13.53
N HIS A 137 1.53 -17.16 -14.02
CA HIS A 137 0.75 -17.30 -15.23
C HIS A 137 1.66 -17.36 -16.47
N ASP A 138 1.25 -18.11 -17.50
CA ASP A 138 2.05 -18.28 -18.74
C ASP A 138 2.25 -16.96 -19.49
N ARG A 139 1.31 -16.03 -19.41
CA ARG A 139 1.46 -14.69 -20.01
C ARG A 139 2.70 -13.94 -19.51
N GLU A 140 3.21 -14.28 -18.33
CA GLU A 140 4.41 -13.67 -17.75
C GLU A 140 5.72 -14.43 -18.10
N SER A 141 5.64 -15.49 -18.91
CA SER A 141 6.79 -16.32 -19.25
C SER A 141 7.90 -15.53 -19.96
N GLU A 142 7.55 -14.66 -20.88
CA GLU A 142 8.49 -13.80 -21.58
C GLU A 142 9.14 -12.79 -20.64
N ARG A 143 8.34 -12.15 -19.78
CA ARG A 143 8.84 -11.21 -18.78
C ARG A 143 9.77 -11.90 -17.77
N ARG A 144 9.40 -13.09 -17.28
CA ARG A 144 10.29 -13.91 -16.42
C ARG A 144 11.61 -14.23 -17.12
N SER A 145 11.57 -14.65 -18.40
CA SER A 145 12.77 -14.96 -19.16
C SER A 145 13.68 -13.76 -19.37
N ARG A 146 13.11 -12.60 -19.67
CA ARG A 146 13.82 -11.33 -19.80
C ARG A 146 14.51 -10.93 -18.49
N TYR A 147 13.78 -10.94 -17.38
CA TYR A 147 14.32 -10.61 -16.06
C TYR A 147 15.41 -11.60 -15.61
N ALA A 148 15.20 -12.89 -15.86
CA ALA A 148 16.21 -13.91 -15.56
C ALA A 148 17.50 -13.69 -16.33
N THR A 149 17.42 -13.31 -17.61
CA THR A 149 18.59 -12.98 -18.41
C THR A 149 19.31 -11.77 -17.85
N MET A 150 18.59 -10.68 -17.54
CA MET A 150 19.17 -9.47 -16.95
C MET A 150 19.85 -9.75 -15.61
N LEU A 151 19.21 -10.54 -14.74
CA LEU A 151 19.79 -10.91 -13.44
C LEU A 151 21.05 -11.76 -13.60
N ALA A 152 21.04 -12.76 -14.51
CA ALA A 152 22.20 -13.61 -14.79
C ALA A 152 23.37 -12.82 -15.40
N GLU A 153 23.11 -11.87 -16.28
CA GLU A 153 24.14 -10.97 -16.83
C GLU A 153 24.74 -10.08 -15.75
N LYS A 154 23.91 -9.52 -14.88
CA LYS A 154 24.34 -8.64 -13.78
C LYS A 154 25.13 -9.38 -12.70
N ARG A 155 24.75 -10.62 -12.38
CA ARG A 155 25.26 -11.41 -11.25
C ARG A 155 26.00 -12.70 -11.67
N GLY A 156 26.32 -12.86 -12.93
CA GLY A 156 27.03 -14.05 -13.41
C GLY A 156 28.37 -14.29 -12.72
N ARG A 157 29.09 -13.23 -12.34
CA ARG A 157 30.32 -13.33 -11.54
C ARG A 157 30.12 -13.79 -10.11
N ASP A 158 28.89 -13.60 -9.58
CA ASP A 158 28.48 -14.04 -8.24
C ASP A 158 27.90 -15.47 -8.26
N GLY A 159 27.99 -16.15 -9.39
CA GLY A 159 27.59 -17.55 -9.58
C GLY A 159 26.16 -17.76 -10.04
N TYR A 160 25.42 -16.71 -10.40
CA TYR A 160 24.07 -16.84 -10.92
C TYR A 160 24.07 -17.39 -12.35
N THR A 161 23.55 -18.61 -12.51
CA THR A 161 23.23 -19.16 -13.84
C THR A 161 21.88 -18.63 -14.31
N ARG A 162 21.66 -18.64 -15.63
CA ARG A 162 20.35 -18.27 -16.21
C ARG A 162 19.19 -19.12 -15.66
N ARG A 163 19.46 -20.41 -15.41
CA ARG A 163 18.48 -21.33 -14.86
C ARG A 163 18.07 -20.94 -13.44
N GLU A 164 19.04 -20.72 -12.56
CA GLU A 164 18.80 -20.25 -11.19
C GLU A 164 18.10 -18.90 -11.16
N ALA A 165 18.51 -17.97 -12.02
CA ALA A 165 17.86 -16.69 -12.17
C ALA A 165 16.38 -16.84 -12.59
N LEU A 166 16.08 -17.78 -13.50
CA LEU A 166 14.71 -18.06 -13.92
C LEU A 166 13.86 -18.66 -12.77
N GLU A 167 14.44 -19.55 -11.97
CA GLU A 167 13.78 -20.10 -10.80
C GLU A 167 13.45 -19.01 -9.77
N LYS A 168 14.34 -18.03 -9.57
CA LYS A 168 14.10 -16.88 -8.71
C LYS A 168 12.97 -15.96 -9.19
N MET A 169 12.66 -15.93 -10.50
CA MET A 169 11.54 -15.14 -11.02
C MET A 169 10.15 -15.66 -10.60
N PHE A 170 10.08 -16.84 -9.96
CA PHE A 170 8.85 -17.31 -9.32
C PHE A 170 8.69 -16.83 -7.86
N ASP A 171 9.70 -16.15 -7.34
CA ASP A 171 9.61 -15.40 -6.07
C ASP A 171 9.13 -13.97 -6.32
N ARG A 172 8.14 -13.52 -5.55
CA ARG A 172 7.50 -12.21 -5.72
C ARG A 172 8.45 -11.04 -5.45
N ASN A 173 9.36 -11.20 -4.49
CA ASN A 173 10.31 -10.15 -4.15
C ASN A 173 11.35 -9.99 -5.27
N TYR A 174 11.88 -11.10 -5.79
CA TYR A 174 12.77 -11.05 -6.94
C TYR A 174 12.09 -10.46 -8.18
N PHE A 175 10.90 -10.95 -8.52
CA PHE A 175 10.17 -10.47 -9.69
C PHE A 175 9.82 -8.98 -9.58
N GLY A 176 9.27 -8.55 -8.42
CA GLY A 176 8.88 -7.16 -8.21
C GLY A 176 10.08 -6.21 -8.22
N MET A 177 11.20 -6.59 -7.63
CA MET A 177 12.44 -5.80 -7.70
C MET A 177 13.02 -5.78 -9.12
N MET A 178 12.90 -6.87 -9.88
CA MET A 178 13.30 -6.89 -11.28
C MET A 178 12.40 -6.00 -12.15
N MET A 179 11.13 -5.82 -11.83
CA MET A 179 10.30 -4.82 -12.49
C MET A 179 10.87 -3.40 -12.32
N VAL A 180 11.38 -3.10 -11.12
CA VAL A 180 12.02 -1.79 -10.87
C VAL A 180 13.35 -1.68 -11.59
N GLU A 181 14.20 -2.69 -11.52
CA GLU A 181 15.50 -2.71 -12.19
C GLU A 181 15.39 -2.61 -13.71
N ALA A 182 14.36 -3.25 -14.29
CA ALA A 182 14.09 -3.22 -15.72
C ALA A 182 13.40 -1.93 -16.20
N GLY A 183 12.99 -1.04 -15.29
CA GLY A 183 12.25 0.17 -15.60
C GLY A 183 10.76 -0.06 -15.89
N ASP A 184 10.24 -1.24 -15.63
CA ASP A 184 8.80 -1.54 -15.79
C ASP A 184 7.97 -1.00 -14.61
N ALA A 185 8.62 -0.60 -13.52
CA ALA A 185 8.05 0.10 -12.38
C ALA A 185 9.07 1.06 -11.74
N ASP A 186 8.58 2.00 -10.91
CA ASP A 186 9.43 3.00 -10.26
C ASP A 186 9.81 2.61 -8.83
N ALA A 187 8.98 1.82 -8.16
CA ALA A 187 9.20 1.41 -6.77
C ALA A 187 8.58 0.05 -6.46
N PHE A 188 9.11 -0.59 -5.42
CA PHE A 188 8.63 -1.86 -4.88
C PHE A 188 8.35 -1.74 -3.39
N VAL A 189 7.19 -2.23 -2.94
CA VAL A 189 6.75 -2.25 -1.54
C VAL A 189 6.48 -3.69 -1.12
N ALA A 190 7.16 -4.12 -0.06
CA ALA A 190 6.98 -5.43 0.57
C ALA A 190 7.25 -5.32 2.08
N GLY A 191 7.00 -6.40 2.83
CA GLY A 191 7.40 -6.50 4.23
C GLY A 191 6.25 -6.63 5.21
N THR A 192 5.04 -6.94 4.76
CA THR A 192 3.94 -7.30 5.67
C THR A 192 4.14 -8.70 6.25
N TYR A 193 4.64 -9.64 5.42
CA TYR A 193 4.92 -11.02 5.79
C TYR A 193 6.36 -11.43 5.52
N SER A 194 7.04 -10.77 4.58
CA SER A 194 8.44 -11.05 4.26
C SER A 194 9.35 -10.46 5.34
N ASN A 195 10.38 -11.22 5.71
CA ASN A 195 11.38 -10.73 6.65
C ASN A 195 12.23 -9.61 6.04
N ASN A 196 12.45 -8.53 6.78
CA ASN A 196 13.21 -7.36 6.31
C ASN A 196 14.64 -7.73 5.84
N SER A 197 15.32 -8.67 6.52
CA SER A 197 16.64 -9.13 6.13
C SER A 197 16.64 -9.85 4.78
N GLU A 198 15.60 -10.65 4.50
CA GLU A 198 15.41 -11.34 3.24
C GLU A 198 15.18 -10.34 2.09
N VAL A 199 14.23 -9.42 2.27
CA VAL A 199 13.92 -8.38 1.27
C VAL A 199 15.16 -7.52 0.97
N THR A 200 15.92 -7.14 2.00
CA THR A 200 17.16 -6.37 1.83
C THR A 200 18.24 -7.16 1.10
N SER A 201 18.36 -8.47 1.37
CA SER A 201 19.29 -9.34 0.64
C SER A 201 18.94 -9.41 -0.86
N ILE A 202 17.66 -9.60 -1.16
CA ILE A 202 17.18 -9.62 -2.55
C ILE A 202 17.40 -8.25 -3.24
N ALA A 203 17.18 -7.15 -2.53
CA ALA A 203 17.45 -5.82 -3.05
C ALA A 203 18.95 -5.64 -3.40
N ARG A 204 19.85 -6.21 -2.60
CA ARG A 204 21.29 -6.24 -2.88
C ARG A 204 21.58 -7.05 -4.15
N ASP A 205 20.94 -8.19 -4.29
CA ASP A 205 21.16 -9.07 -5.45
C ASP A 205 20.63 -8.45 -6.75
N VAL A 206 19.46 -7.83 -6.72
CA VAL A 206 18.77 -7.29 -7.90
C VAL A 206 19.24 -5.86 -8.21
N ILE A 207 18.99 -4.93 -7.28
CA ILE A 207 19.28 -3.50 -7.49
C ILE A 207 20.77 -3.22 -7.30
N GLY A 208 21.37 -3.77 -6.23
CA GLY A 208 22.76 -3.55 -5.88
C GLY A 208 22.97 -2.29 -5.06
N ILE A 209 24.26 -1.93 -4.87
CA ILE A 209 24.71 -0.73 -4.17
C ILE A 209 25.28 0.22 -5.21
N ARG A 210 25.04 1.52 -5.06
CA ARG A 210 25.64 2.54 -5.91
C ARG A 210 27.18 2.45 -5.87
N PRO A 211 27.86 2.68 -7.00
CA PRO A 211 29.33 2.55 -7.06
C PRO A 211 30.08 3.38 -6.02
N ASP A 212 29.53 4.54 -5.66
CA ASP A 212 30.14 5.49 -4.73
C ASP A 212 29.89 5.15 -3.25
N TYR A 213 29.13 4.09 -2.95
CA TYR A 213 28.75 3.69 -1.60
C TYR A 213 29.14 2.23 -1.34
N SER A 214 29.53 1.93 -0.10
CA SER A 214 29.88 0.56 0.33
C SER A 214 28.77 -0.13 1.12
N HIS A 215 27.75 0.61 1.55
CA HIS A 215 26.72 0.11 2.46
C HIS A 215 25.31 0.56 2.04
N PHE A 216 24.31 -0.23 2.42
CA PHE A 216 22.93 0.20 2.43
C PHE A 216 22.69 1.14 3.60
N ALA A 217 21.93 2.20 3.37
CA ALA A 217 21.39 3.04 4.43
C ALA A 217 19.87 2.83 4.53
N THR A 218 19.35 2.78 5.74
CA THR A 218 17.91 2.75 6.02
C THR A 218 17.51 4.03 6.72
N MET A 219 16.30 4.51 6.41
CA MET A 219 15.73 5.69 7.03
C MET A 219 14.33 5.37 7.56
N HIS A 220 14.06 5.75 8.80
CA HIS A 220 12.75 5.69 9.40
C HIS A 220 12.15 7.08 9.48
N ILE A 221 10.97 7.28 8.89
CA ILE A 221 10.21 8.52 9.01
C ILE A 221 9.16 8.32 10.08
N MET A 222 9.33 8.95 11.23
CA MET A 222 8.38 8.88 12.33
C MET A 222 7.47 10.12 12.33
N ASN A 223 6.17 9.89 12.22
CA ASN A 223 5.17 10.92 12.41
C ASN A 223 4.68 10.87 13.85
N THR A 224 5.20 11.75 14.70
CA THR A 224 4.83 11.82 16.13
C THR A 224 3.80 12.90 16.35
N LYS A 225 2.79 12.59 17.18
CA LYS A 225 1.88 13.62 17.71
C LYS A 225 2.68 14.49 18.69
N ARG A 226 2.72 15.80 18.44
CA ARG A 226 3.17 16.80 19.42
C ARG A 226 1.97 17.39 20.13
#